data_0efa878e4227bff6e2c6d8370aa001ce
#
_entry.id   0efa878e4227bff6e2c6d8370aa001ce
#
_cell.length_a   1.000
_cell.length_b   1.000
_cell.length_c   1.000
_cell.angle_alpha   90.00
_cell.angle_beta   90.00
_cell.angle_gamma   90.00
#
_symmetry.space_group_name_H-M   'P 1'
#
loop_
_entity.id
_entity.type
_entity.pdbx_description
1 polymer ?
#
loop_
_entity_poly.entity_id
_entity_poly.type
_entity_poly.pdbx_seq_one_letter_code
_entity_poly.pdbx_strand_id
1 'polypeptide(L)'
;IGIEVMREAVRVLETLEHKHALPLEFVMFDWGAEKYLREGVSLPPDALEMLRREFDAILIGALGDPRVPTNQHAVDILLGIRFGLDLYVNQRPVKLYDARLCPLKGRNELDLNFVIFRENTEGAYVGAGGMLRQGTDGEVAIQEDVNTRLGVERILVHAFEYARGRGLKKLCMSDKSNALAFGHGLWQRTFREVRERYLKIESRHLYVDALAMEMLRDPSQFEVIVTCNMFGDILSDLGAQLAGGLGLTPSANIHPGKT
;
A
#
# COMPACT_ATOMS: atom_id res chain seq x y z
N ILE A 1 10.16 -8.18 16.24
CA ILE A 1 9.36 -6.94 15.99
C ILE A 1 7.89 -7.30 15.74
N GLY A 2 7.57 -8.23 14.84
CA GLY A 2 6.17 -8.55 14.51
C GLY A 2 5.32 -8.99 15.69
N ILE A 3 5.84 -9.88 16.51
CA ILE A 3 5.12 -10.43 17.68
C ILE A 3 4.85 -9.34 18.73
N GLU A 4 5.81 -8.50 19.02
CA GLU A 4 5.68 -7.40 19.98
C GLU A 4 4.68 -6.36 19.50
N VAL A 5 4.73 -6.00 18.22
CA VAL A 5 3.78 -5.05 17.61
C VAL A 5 2.37 -5.60 17.66
N MET A 6 2.18 -6.88 17.31
CA MET A 6 0.86 -7.54 17.37
C MET A 6 0.29 -7.58 18.79
N ARG A 7 1.12 -7.86 19.78
CA ARG A 7 0.68 -7.87 21.18
C ARG A 7 0.11 -6.52 21.61
N GLU A 8 0.80 -5.43 21.28
CA GLU A 8 0.33 -4.09 21.63
C GLU A 8 -0.89 -3.67 20.79
N ALA A 9 -0.97 -4.05 19.52
CA ALA A 9 -2.14 -3.79 18.69
C ALA A 9 -3.39 -4.50 19.23
N VAL A 10 -3.28 -5.78 19.63
CA VAL A 10 -4.38 -6.52 20.24
C VAL A 10 -4.83 -5.89 21.55
N ARG A 11 -3.90 -5.47 22.42
CA ARG A 11 -4.23 -4.75 23.66
C ARG A 11 -5.03 -3.47 23.44
N VAL A 12 -4.69 -2.73 22.38
CA VAL A 12 -5.47 -1.52 21.99
C VAL A 12 -6.88 -1.91 21.56
N LEU A 13 -7.02 -2.94 20.73
CA LEU A 13 -8.32 -3.41 20.26
C LEU A 13 -9.19 -3.94 21.39
N GLU A 14 -8.66 -4.75 22.30
CA GLU A 14 -9.34 -5.24 23.52
C GLU A 14 -9.81 -4.07 24.42
N THR A 15 -8.97 -3.05 24.55
CA THR A 15 -9.34 -1.83 25.31
C THR A 15 -10.49 -1.08 24.63
N LEU A 16 -10.48 -0.97 23.31
CA LEU A 16 -11.56 -0.33 22.55
C LEU A 16 -12.85 -1.14 22.59
N GLU A 17 -12.75 -2.47 22.46
CA GLU A 17 -13.85 -3.40 22.61
C GLU A 17 -14.55 -3.19 23.94
N HIS A 18 -13.81 -3.25 25.04
CA HIS A 18 -14.33 -3.07 26.38
C HIS A 18 -14.92 -1.67 26.61
N LYS A 19 -14.21 -0.61 26.17
CA LYS A 19 -14.62 0.78 26.36
C LYS A 19 -15.87 1.17 25.59
N HIS A 20 -16.03 0.61 24.39
CA HIS A 20 -17.09 0.99 23.44
C HIS A 20 -18.12 -0.11 23.22
N ALA A 21 -18.03 -1.24 23.95
CA ALA A 21 -18.89 -2.42 23.78
C ALA A 21 -18.95 -2.89 22.31
N LEU A 22 -17.78 -2.92 21.64
CA LEU A 22 -17.70 -3.39 20.26
C LEU A 22 -17.74 -4.93 20.24
N PRO A 23 -18.54 -5.57 19.37
CA PRO A 23 -18.59 -7.02 19.28
C PRO A 23 -17.39 -7.56 18.47
N LEU A 24 -16.19 -7.53 19.06
CA LEU A 24 -14.98 -8.04 18.40
C LEU A 24 -14.71 -9.48 18.85
N GLU A 25 -14.45 -10.36 17.91
CA GLU A 25 -13.96 -11.71 18.14
C GLU A 25 -12.59 -11.87 17.49
N PHE A 26 -11.61 -12.35 18.26
CA PHE A 26 -10.24 -12.48 17.79
C PHE A 26 -9.88 -13.95 17.59
N VAL A 27 -9.45 -14.31 16.39
CA VAL A 27 -8.86 -15.61 16.08
C VAL A 27 -7.40 -15.40 15.73
N MET A 28 -6.51 -16.03 16.49
CA MET A 28 -5.06 -15.93 16.30
C MET A 28 -4.55 -17.08 15.46
N PHE A 29 -3.76 -16.75 14.44
CA PHE A 29 -3.07 -17.72 13.59
C PHE A 29 -1.56 -17.67 13.84
N ASP A 30 -0.93 -18.85 13.88
CA ASP A 30 0.54 -18.99 14.01
C ASP A 30 1.29 -18.81 12.69
N TRP A 31 0.69 -18.13 11.73
CA TRP A 31 1.26 -17.95 10.41
C TRP A 31 2.42 -16.95 10.42
N GLY A 32 3.59 -17.44 10.07
CA GLY A 32 4.81 -16.65 10.12
C GLY A 32 6.07 -17.47 9.89
N ALA A 33 7.22 -16.91 10.23
CA ALA A 33 8.52 -17.55 10.03
C ALA A 33 8.66 -18.88 10.78
N GLU A 34 8.17 -18.96 12.02
CA GLU A 34 8.29 -20.19 12.84
C GLU A 34 7.48 -21.36 12.22
N LYS A 35 6.27 -21.09 11.73
CA LYS A 35 5.48 -22.10 11.02
C LYS A 35 6.20 -22.55 9.74
N TYR A 36 6.68 -21.59 8.96
CA TYR A 36 7.42 -21.89 7.74
C TYR A 36 8.67 -22.73 8.01
N LEU A 37 9.47 -22.40 9.02
CA LEU A 37 10.67 -23.14 9.39
C LEU A 37 10.35 -24.56 9.88
N ARG A 38 9.22 -24.75 10.55
CA ARG A 38 8.79 -26.04 11.09
C ARG A 38 8.16 -26.95 10.01
N GLU A 39 7.33 -26.37 9.13
CA GLU A 39 6.43 -27.11 8.26
C GLU A 39 6.71 -26.90 6.76
N GLY A 40 7.52 -25.90 6.39
CA GLY A 40 7.75 -25.52 5.00
C GLY A 40 6.56 -24.83 4.33
N VAL A 41 5.52 -24.47 5.10
CA VAL A 41 4.27 -23.88 4.61
C VAL A 41 3.98 -22.59 5.34
N SER A 42 3.73 -21.52 4.59
CA SER A 42 3.42 -20.19 5.14
C SER A 42 1.93 -20.00 5.40
N LEU A 43 1.10 -20.40 4.45
CA LEU A 43 -0.36 -20.38 4.51
C LEU A 43 -0.92 -21.78 4.25
N PRO A 44 -1.94 -22.23 5.00
CA PRO A 44 -2.70 -23.42 4.63
C PRO A 44 -3.34 -23.29 3.25
N PRO A 45 -3.57 -24.41 2.52
CA PRO A 45 -4.16 -24.35 1.17
C PRO A 45 -5.54 -23.70 1.11
N ASP A 46 -6.35 -23.81 2.17
CA ASP A 46 -7.70 -23.27 2.30
C ASP A 46 -7.76 -21.88 2.97
N ALA A 47 -6.58 -21.33 3.35
CA ALA A 47 -6.49 -20.07 4.10
C ALA A 47 -7.27 -18.91 3.46
N LEU A 48 -7.15 -18.73 2.16
CA LEU A 48 -7.79 -17.61 1.46
C LEU A 48 -9.32 -17.75 1.42
N GLU A 49 -9.83 -18.96 1.26
CA GLU A 49 -11.27 -19.20 1.26
C GLU A 49 -11.85 -19.00 2.67
N MET A 50 -11.18 -19.54 3.69
CA MET A 50 -11.54 -19.34 5.09
C MET A 50 -11.53 -17.86 5.46
N LEU A 51 -10.45 -17.12 5.15
CA LEU A 51 -10.34 -15.69 5.44
C LEU A 51 -11.46 -14.89 4.78
N ARG A 52 -11.81 -15.22 3.53
CA ARG A 52 -12.88 -14.52 2.79
C ARG A 52 -14.26 -14.77 3.39
N ARG A 53 -14.51 -15.98 3.91
CA ARG A 53 -15.83 -16.41 4.33
C ARG A 53 -16.12 -16.14 5.81
N GLU A 54 -15.10 -16.18 6.65
CA GLU A 54 -15.26 -16.27 8.10
C GLU A 54 -14.76 -15.01 8.84
N PHE A 55 -14.07 -14.08 8.16
CA PHE A 55 -13.47 -12.92 8.82
C PHE A 55 -13.83 -11.61 8.11
N ASP A 56 -14.17 -10.60 8.91
CA ASP A 56 -14.44 -9.25 8.43
C ASP A 56 -13.16 -8.44 8.21
N ALA A 57 -12.10 -8.74 8.96
CA ALA A 57 -10.81 -8.05 8.88
C ALA A 57 -9.65 -8.94 9.26
N ILE A 58 -8.47 -8.63 8.73
CA ILE A 58 -7.22 -9.34 8.99
C ILE A 58 -6.20 -8.34 9.53
N LEU A 59 -5.71 -8.58 10.74
CA LEU A 59 -4.61 -7.80 11.33
C LEU A 59 -3.30 -8.55 11.13
N ILE A 60 -2.32 -7.90 10.49
CA ILE A 60 -1.01 -8.50 10.21
C ILE A 60 0.07 -7.62 10.84
N GLY A 61 0.96 -8.22 11.59
CA GLY A 61 2.17 -7.57 12.10
C GLY A 61 3.29 -7.51 11.06
N ALA A 62 4.44 -7.01 11.48
CA ALA A 62 5.63 -7.00 10.65
C ALA A 62 6.12 -8.45 10.40
N LEU A 63 6.33 -8.79 9.14
CA LEU A 63 6.86 -10.08 8.71
C LEU A 63 8.30 -9.89 8.19
N GLY A 64 9.15 -10.82 8.53
CA GLY A 64 10.55 -10.87 8.09
C GLY A 64 11.39 -11.62 9.12
N ASP A 65 12.17 -12.60 8.66
CA ASP A 65 13.07 -13.37 9.52
C ASP A 65 14.32 -13.77 8.71
N PRO A 66 15.52 -13.39 9.17
CA PRO A 66 16.77 -13.68 8.44
C PRO A 66 17.06 -15.19 8.31
N ARG A 67 16.41 -16.04 9.09
CA ARG A 67 16.52 -17.51 8.97
C ARG A 67 15.77 -18.07 7.77
N VAL A 68 14.84 -17.30 7.19
CA VAL A 68 14.09 -17.70 5.99
C VAL A 68 14.69 -17.02 4.78
N PRO A 69 15.36 -17.78 3.88
CA PRO A 69 15.94 -17.22 2.66
C PRO A 69 14.89 -16.47 1.84
N THR A 70 15.27 -15.34 1.25
CA THR A 70 14.38 -14.50 0.42
C THR A 70 13.09 -14.01 1.11
N ASN A 71 12.97 -14.19 2.42
CA ASN A 71 11.73 -13.90 3.18
C ASN A 71 10.46 -14.56 2.59
N GLN A 72 10.60 -15.78 2.05
CA GLN A 72 9.52 -16.47 1.32
C GLN A 72 8.19 -16.48 2.10
N HIS A 73 8.24 -16.73 3.42
CA HIS A 73 7.03 -16.71 4.26
C HIS A 73 6.30 -15.36 4.24
N ALA A 74 7.05 -14.25 4.20
CA ALA A 74 6.45 -12.92 4.13
C ALA A 74 5.83 -12.65 2.75
N VAL A 75 6.50 -13.08 1.69
CA VAL A 75 5.97 -13.03 0.32
C VAL A 75 4.67 -13.81 0.21
N ASP A 76 4.67 -15.06 0.66
CA ASP A 76 3.49 -15.94 0.58
C ASP A 76 2.30 -15.37 1.36
N ILE A 77 2.51 -14.86 2.57
CA ILE A 77 1.45 -14.30 3.40
C ILE A 77 0.97 -12.97 2.84
N LEU A 78 1.88 -12.00 2.66
CA LEU A 78 1.49 -10.63 2.29
C LEU A 78 0.96 -10.56 0.85
N LEU A 79 1.70 -11.10 -0.10
CA LEU A 79 1.27 -11.06 -1.51
C LEU A 79 0.18 -12.11 -1.78
N GLY A 80 0.24 -13.28 -1.14
CA GLY A 80 -0.78 -14.32 -1.27
C GLY A 80 -2.16 -13.81 -0.84
N ILE A 81 -2.27 -13.17 0.33
CA ILE A 81 -3.53 -12.58 0.81
C ILE A 81 -3.94 -11.41 -0.09
N ARG A 82 -3.01 -10.52 -0.44
CA ARG A 82 -3.28 -9.35 -1.28
C ARG A 82 -3.86 -9.71 -2.63
N PHE A 83 -3.22 -10.63 -3.36
CA PHE A 83 -3.68 -11.07 -4.68
C PHE A 83 -4.88 -12.01 -4.59
N GLY A 84 -4.85 -12.97 -3.67
CA GLY A 84 -5.91 -13.97 -3.54
C GLY A 84 -7.26 -13.39 -3.10
N LEU A 85 -7.26 -12.32 -2.32
CA LEU A 85 -8.47 -11.59 -1.92
C LEU A 85 -8.74 -10.36 -2.81
N ASP A 86 -7.92 -10.10 -3.82
CA ASP A 86 -7.99 -8.94 -4.71
C ASP A 86 -8.05 -7.61 -3.95
N LEU A 87 -7.16 -7.44 -2.95
CA LEU A 87 -7.10 -6.23 -2.14
C LEU A 87 -6.37 -5.12 -2.91
N TYR A 88 -7.01 -4.61 -3.95
CA TYR A 88 -6.39 -3.74 -4.95
C TYR A 88 -6.08 -2.32 -4.47
N VAL A 89 -6.66 -1.88 -3.37
CA VAL A 89 -6.37 -0.60 -2.75
C VAL A 89 -5.39 -0.80 -1.60
N ASN A 90 -4.21 -0.24 -1.68
CA ASN A 90 -3.36 -0.05 -0.51
C ASN A 90 -3.44 1.41 -0.07
N GLN A 91 -4.07 1.63 1.07
CA GLN A 91 -4.26 2.95 1.67
C GLN A 91 -3.14 3.23 2.68
N ARG A 92 -2.41 4.29 2.46
CA ARG A 92 -1.26 4.74 3.25
C ARG A 92 -1.48 6.17 3.74
N PRO A 93 -2.13 6.40 4.88
CA PRO A 93 -2.24 7.73 5.45
C PRO A 93 -0.88 8.21 5.98
N VAL A 94 -0.57 9.46 5.69
CA VAL A 94 0.62 10.17 6.17
C VAL A 94 0.14 11.33 7.02
N LYS A 95 0.32 11.24 8.33
CA LYS A 95 -0.12 12.26 9.27
C LYS A 95 0.96 12.48 10.32
N LEU A 96 1.38 13.73 10.46
CA LEU A 96 2.26 14.15 11.53
C LEU A 96 1.43 14.34 12.82
N TYR A 97 1.83 13.68 13.89
CA TYR A 97 1.18 13.78 15.20
C TYR A 97 1.90 14.69 16.17
N ASP A 98 3.18 14.98 15.93
CA ASP A 98 4.01 15.86 16.78
C ASP A 98 5.09 16.48 15.88
N ALA A 99 5.19 17.80 15.85
CA ALA A 99 6.14 18.54 15.03
C ALA A 99 7.61 18.12 15.25
N ARG A 100 7.95 17.64 16.45
CA ARG A 100 9.30 17.17 16.79
C ARG A 100 9.74 15.93 15.99
N LEU A 101 8.79 15.20 15.45
CA LEU A 101 9.04 13.98 14.65
C LEU A 101 9.34 14.29 13.19
N CYS A 102 8.98 15.49 12.71
CA CYS A 102 9.20 15.88 11.33
C CYS A 102 10.66 16.24 11.07
N PRO A 103 11.33 15.62 10.09
CA PRO A 103 12.71 15.97 9.74
C PRO A 103 12.82 17.30 8.99
N LEU A 104 11.72 17.84 8.48
CA LEU A 104 11.70 19.12 7.76
C LEU A 104 11.64 20.30 8.72
N LYS A 105 12.45 21.31 8.47
CA LYS A 105 12.49 22.53 9.29
C LYS A 105 11.19 23.34 9.16
N GLY A 106 10.67 23.82 10.28
CA GLY A 106 9.54 24.76 10.33
C GLY A 106 8.20 24.16 9.92
N ARG A 107 8.04 22.85 9.98
CA ARG A 107 6.77 22.16 9.73
C ARG A 107 6.06 21.80 11.05
N ASN A 108 4.74 21.76 10.98
CA ASN A 108 3.88 21.41 12.10
C ASN A 108 2.85 20.34 11.68
N GLU A 109 2.00 19.94 12.62
CA GLU A 109 1.03 18.85 12.46
C GLU A 109 0.00 19.11 11.35
N LEU A 110 -0.25 20.37 10.99
CA LEU A 110 -1.19 20.75 9.94
C LEU A 110 -0.57 20.64 8.53
N ASP A 111 0.76 20.64 8.44
CA ASP A 111 1.46 20.59 7.15
C ASP A 111 1.53 19.17 6.53
N LEU A 112 1.36 18.13 7.34
CA LEU A 112 1.42 16.75 6.90
C LEU A 112 0.14 16.01 7.30
N ASN A 113 -0.82 15.99 6.40
CA ASN A 113 -2.05 15.22 6.55
C ASN A 113 -2.61 14.89 5.17
N PHE A 114 -2.08 13.85 4.55
CA PHE A 114 -2.50 13.37 3.23
C PHE A 114 -2.55 11.86 3.19
N VAL A 115 -3.13 11.29 2.14
CA VAL A 115 -3.17 9.84 1.93
C VAL A 115 -2.57 9.48 0.58
N ILE A 116 -1.83 8.37 0.54
CA ILE A 116 -1.34 7.76 -0.70
C ILE A 116 -2.16 6.51 -0.96
N PHE A 117 -2.82 6.45 -2.12
CA PHE A 117 -3.44 5.26 -2.67
C PHE A 117 -2.49 4.61 -3.65
N ARG A 118 -2.04 3.42 -3.31
CA ARG A 118 -1.18 2.56 -4.11
C ARG A 118 -2.05 1.49 -4.77
N GLU A 119 -2.03 1.38 -6.09
CA GLU A 119 -2.53 0.18 -6.75
C GLU A 119 -1.72 -1.02 -6.24
N ASN A 120 -2.39 -2.10 -5.89
CA ASN A 120 -1.80 -3.09 -4.99
C ASN A 120 -1.68 -4.50 -5.59
N THR A 121 -2.24 -4.73 -6.79
CA THR A 121 -2.36 -6.05 -7.41
C THR A 121 -1.75 -6.16 -8.80
N GLU A 122 -1.19 -5.08 -9.31
CA GLU A 122 -0.56 -5.01 -10.63
C GLU A 122 0.87 -4.44 -10.56
N GLY A 123 1.41 -4.02 -11.69
CA GLY A 123 2.74 -3.43 -11.79
C GLY A 123 3.86 -4.47 -11.83
N ALA A 124 5.03 -4.08 -11.37
CA ALA A 124 6.21 -4.95 -11.33
C ALA A 124 6.14 -6.07 -10.27
N TYR A 125 5.13 -6.03 -9.38
CA TYR A 125 4.96 -7.02 -8.31
C TYR A 125 4.18 -8.27 -8.73
N VAL A 126 3.68 -8.33 -9.97
CA VAL A 126 2.93 -9.50 -10.46
C VAL A 126 3.81 -10.74 -10.67
N GLY A 127 5.13 -10.60 -10.59
CA GLY A 127 6.06 -11.71 -10.77
C GLY A 127 6.22 -12.21 -12.22
N ALA A 128 5.74 -11.44 -13.20
CA ALA A 128 5.97 -11.74 -14.61
C ALA A 128 7.40 -11.36 -15.01
N GLY A 129 8.11 -12.32 -15.63
CA GLY A 129 9.51 -12.13 -16.03
C GLY A 129 10.25 -13.44 -16.11
N GLY A 130 11.58 -13.35 -16.18
CA GLY A 130 12.43 -14.53 -16.22
C GLY A 130 13.91 -14.22 -16.37
N MET A 131 14.69 -15.30 -16.36
CA MET A 131 16.15 -15.27 -16.53
C MET A 131 16.55 -16.07 -17.77
N LEU A 132 17.45 -15.52 -18.57
CA LEU A 132 18.08 -16.20 -19.68
C LEU A 132 19.57 -16.32 -19.43
N ARG A 133 20.19 -17.44 -19.76
CA ARG A 133 21.62 -17.72 -19.63
C ARG A 133 22.18 -17.44 -18.23
N GLN A 134 21.39 -17.79 -17.20
CA GLN A 134 21.74 -17.55 -15.80
C GLN A 134 23.13 -18.11 -15.43
N GLY A 135 23.93 -17.33 -14.71
CA GLY A 135 25.28 -17.69 -14.29
C GLY A 135 26.36 -17.55 -15.36
N THR A 136 26.08 -16.90 -16.49
CA THR A 136 27.06 -16.58 -17.53
C THR A 136 27.24 -15.06 -17.72
N ASP A 137 28.31 -14.64 -18.39
CA ASP A 137 28.51 -13.22 -18.73
C ASP A 137 27.41 -12.64 -19.63
N GLY A 138 26.66 -13.49 -20.30
CA GLY A 138 25.52 -13.11 -21.14
C GLY A 138 24.17 -13.26 -20.45
N GLU A 139 24.13 -13.28 -19.14
CA GLU A 139 22.88 -13.38 -18.36
C GLU A 139 21.94 -12.21 -18.64
N VAL A 140 20.66 -12.51 -18.81
CA VAL A 140 19.60 -11.50 -19.01
C VAL A 140 18.50 -11.72 -17.99
N ALA A 141 18.16 -10.69 -17.24
CA ALA A 141 17.02 -10.67 -16.34
C ALA A 141 15.90 -9.77 -16.91
N ILE A 142 14.69 -10.29 -16.94
CA ILE A 142 13.49 -9.58 -17.43
C ILE A 142 12.49 -9.51 -16.29
N GLN A 143 12.00 -8.30 -16.00
CA GLN A 143 10.91 -8.05 -15.07
C GLN A 143 9.88 -7.18 -15.77
N GLU A 144 8.65 -7.68 -15.90
CA GLU A 144 7.57 -6.96 -16.56
C GLU A 144 6.82 -6.05 -15.58
N ASP A 145 6.40 -4.89 -16.09
CA ASP A 145 5.50 -3.95 -15.40
C ASP A 145 4.11 -4.02 -16.06
N VAL A 146 3.21 -4.77 -15.46
CA VAL A 146 1.88 -5.07 -16.02
C VAL A 146 0.86 -4.09 -15.48
N ASN A 147 0.21 -3.34 -16.36
CA ASN A 147 -0.85 -2.40 -16.02
C ASN A 147 -2.07 -2.68 -16.88
N THR A 148 -3.22 -2.96 -16.26
CA THR A 148 -4.48 -3.13 -16.99
C THR A 148 -5.36 -1.90 -16.89
N ARG A 149 -6.23 -1.71 -17.88
CA ARG A 149 -7.23 -0.63 -17.84
C ARG A 149 -8.10 -0.74 -16.59
N LEU A 150 -8.52 -1.95 -16.23
CA LEU A 150 -9.35 -2.22 -15.07
C LEU A 150 -8.64 -1.82 -13.77
N GLY A 151 -7.40 -2.27 -13.58
CA GLY A 151 -6.62 -1.98 -12.37
C GLY A 151 -6.37 -0.48 -12.19
N VAL A 152 -5.96 0.19 -13.28
CA VAL A 152 -5.71 1.65 -13.24
C VAL A 152 -7.00 2.42 -13.00
N GLU A 153 -8.12 2.09 -13.65
CA GLU A 153 -9.37 2.84 -13.49
C GLU A 153 -9.93 2.67 -12.09
N ARG A 154 -9.98 1.44 -11.54
CA ARG A 154 -10.56 1.17 -10.22
C ARG A 154 -9.84 1.90 -9.09
N ILE A 155 -8.50 1.99 -9.12
CA ILE A 155 -7.76 2.70 -8.09
C ILE A 155 -7.91 4.24 -8.23
N LEU A 156 -7.96 4.76 -9.44
CA LEU A 156 -8.23 6.17 -9.70
C LEU A 156 -9.63 6.56 -9.21
N VAL A 157 -10.65 5.79 -9.58
CA VAL A 157 -12.03 6.00 -9.12
C VAL A 157 -12.08 5.97 -7.59
N HIS A 158 -11.45 4.98 -6.95
CA HIS A 158 -11.40 4.89 -5.49
C HIS A 158 -10.80 6.15 -4.86
N ALA A 159 -9.68 6.65 -5.38
CA ALA A 159 -9.01 7.85 -4.87
C ALA A 159 -9.89 9.11 -5.00
N PHE A 160 -10.59 9.27 -6.13
CA PHE A 160 -11.53 10.37 -6.34
C PHE A 160 -12.77 10.26 -5.43
N GLU A 161 -13.34 9.06 -5.28
CA GLU A 161 -14.47 8.80 -4.37
C GLU A 161 -14.10 9.07 -2.91
N TYR A 162 -12.92 8.66 -2.49
CA TYR A 162 -12.40 8.98 -1.16
C TYR A 162 -12.29 10.49 -0.95
N ALA A 163 -11.69 11.21 -1.90
CA ALA A 163 -11.59 12.66 -1.83
C ALA A 163 -12.98 13.31 -1.75
N ARG A 164 -13.90 12.90 -2.61
CA ARG A 164 -15.30 13.38 -2.63
C ARG A 164 -16.01 13.13 -1.31
N GLY A 165 -15.94 11.92 -0.79
CA GLY A 165 -16.63 11.50 0.44
C GLY A 165 -16.12 12.22 1.69
N ARG A 166 -14.86 12.69 1.68
CA ARG A 166 -14.24 13.43 2.78
C ARG A 166 -14.20 14.94 2.57
N GLY A 167 -14.77 15.44 1.48
CA GLY A 167 -14.78 16.86 1.16
C GLY A 167 -13.40 17.44 0.80
N LEU A 168 -12.42 16.58 0.51
CA LEU A 168 -11.08 16.97 0.05
C LEU A 168 -11.14 17.56 -1.36
N LYS A 169 -10.24 18.46 -1.67
CA LYS A 169 -10.28 19.26 -2.88
C LYS A 169 -9.13 18.98 -3.85
N LYS A 170 -8.06 18.34 -3.40
CA LYS A 170 -6.84 18.17 -4.19
C LYS A 170 -6.49 16.69 -4.36
N LEU A 171 -6.25 16.28 -5.59
CA LEU A 171 -5.75 14.96 -5.93
C LEU A 171 -4.57 15.05 -6.88
N CYS A 172 -3.48 14.36 -6.56
CA CYS A 172 -2.30 14.23 -7.41
C CYS A 172 -2.16 12.78 -7.88
N MET A 173 -2.23 12.54 -9.19
CA MET A 173 -1.83 11.27 -9.79
C MET A 173 -0.36 11.32 -10.14
N SER A 174 0.37 10.25 -9.85
CA SER A 174 1.79 10.16 -10.13
C SER A 174 2.16 8.91 -10.93
N ASP A 175 3.03 9.12 -11.90
CA ASP A 175 3.55 8.06 -12.78
C ASP A 175 4.95 8.38 -13.31
N LYS A 176 5.45 7.58 -14.25
CA LYS A 176 6.69 7.82 -15.00
C LYS A 176 6.47 7.66 -16.50
N SER A 177 5.37 8.20 -17.03
CA SER A 177 4.98 8.04 -18.43
C SER A 177 5.96 8.64 -19.43
N ASN A 178 6.83 9.55 -19.00
CA ASN A 178 7.92 10.06 -19.82
C ASN A 178 9.05 9.02 -20.09
N ALA A 179 9.08 7.92 -19.34
CA ALA A 179 10.02 6.82 -19.52
C ALA A 179 9.29 5.49 -19.79
N LEU A 180 8.19 5.22 -19.09
CA LEU A 180 7.39 4.00 -19.20
C LEU A 180 6.16 4.26 -20.09
N ALA A 181 6.41 4.45 -21.38
CA ALA A 181 5.42 5.01 -22.32
C ALA A 181 4.13 4.16 -22.46
N PHE A 182 4.21 2.84 -22.38
CA PHE A 182 3.05 1.96 -22.57
C PHE A 182 2.21 1.85 -21.30
N GLY A 183 2.76 1.28 -20.23
CA GLY A 183 2.05 1.08 -18.95
C GLY A 183 1.59 2.40 -18.34
N HIS A 184 2.51 3.34 -18.16
CA HIS A 184 2.18 4.63 -17.56
C HIS A 184 1.49 5.60 -18.54
N GLY A 185 1.62 5.38 -19.84
CA GLY A 185 0.75 6.04 -20.83
C GLY A 185 -0.73 5.64 -20.66
N LEU A 186 -1.00 4.41 -20.25
CA LEU A 186 -2.35 3.96 -19.87
C LEU A 186 -2.85 4.72 -18.62
N TRP A 187 -2.01 4.89 -17.59
CA TRP A 187 -2.33 5.73 -16.42
C TRP A 187 -2.75 7.14 -16.81
N GLN A 188 -1.98 7.80 -17.69
CA GLN A 188 -2.26 9.15 -18.18
C GLN A 188 -3.62 9.26 -18.89
N ARG A 189 -3.90 8.33 -19.80
CA ARG A 189 -5.18 8.34 -20.54
C ARG A 189 -6.35 8.09 -19.60
N THR A 190 -6.24 7.09 -18.74
CA THR A 190 -7.29 6.74 -17.79
C THR A 190 -7.55 7.87 -16.80
N PHE A 191 -6.48 8.50 -16.30
CA PHE A 191 -6.62 9.64 -15.39
C PHE A 191 -7.35 10.81 -16.04
N ARG A 192 -7.03 11.14 -17.29
CA ARG A 192 -7.73 12.21 -18.02
C ARG A 192 -9.23 11.94 -18.17
N GLU A 193 -9.61 10.69 -18.44
CA GLU A 193 -11.00 10.30 -18.58
C GLU A 193 -11.75 10.25 -17.23
N VAL A 194 -11.11 9.72 -16.19
CA VAL A 194 -11.73 9.62 -14.85
C VAL A 194 -11.94 10.98 -14.22
N ARG A 195 -10.97 11.90 -14.29
CA ARG A 195 -11.07 13.23 -13.68
C ARG A 195 -12.25 14.05 -14.19
N GLU A 196 -12.70 13.83 -15.43
CA GLU A 196 -13.85 14.54 -16.01
C GLU A 196 -15.16 14.26 -15.26
N ARG A 197 -15.24 13.16 -14.52
CA ARG A 197 -16.36 12.81 -13.66
C ARG A 197 -16.33 13.53 -12.30
N TYR A 198 -15.22 14.19 -11.95
CA TYR A 198 -14.95 14.76 -10.62
C TYR A 198 -14.50 16.23 -10.68
N LEU A 199 -15.20 17.05 -11.42
CA LEU A 199 -14.85 18.46 -11.71
C LEU A 199 -14.70 19.37 -10.47
N LYS A 200 -15.21 18.93 -9.30
CA LYS A 200 -15.08 19.67 -8.04
C LYS A 200 -13.76 19.39 -7.30
N ILE A 201 -12.95 18.44 -7.80
CA ILE A 201 -11.66 18.07 -7.24
C ILE A 201 -10.58 18.60 -8.18
N GLU A 202 -9.76 19.51 -7.66
CA GLU A 202 -8.57 19.99 -8.36
C GLU A 202 -7.58 18.83 -8.51
N SER A 203 -7.45 18.31 -9.72
CA SER A 203 -6.61 17.16 -9.99
C SER A 203 -5.44 17.52 -10.90
N ARG A 204 -4.24 17.08 -10.50
CA ARG A 204 -3.01 17.30 -11.26
C ARG A 204 -2.19 16.03 -11.42
N HIS A 205 -1.25 16.07 -12.34
CA HIS A 205 -0.26 15.03 -12.55
C HIS A 205 1.13 15.54 -12.21
N LEU A 206 1.93 14.69 -11.56
CA LEU A 206 3.37 14.88 -11.41
C LEU A 206 4.10 13.59 -11.74
N TYR A 207 5.22 13.68 -12.43
CA TYR A 207 6.13 12.52 -12.51
C TYR A 207 6.67 12.19 -11.14
N VAL A 208 6.94 10.91 -10.89
CA VAL A 208 7.28 10.39 -9.55
C VAL A 208 8.49 11.06 -8.91
N ASP A 209 9.50 11.39 -9.70
CA ASP A 209 10.67 12.14 -9.25
C ASP A 209 10.31 13.58 -8.85
N ALA A 210 9.50 14.27 -9.62
CA ALA A 210 8.99 15.58 -9.27
C ALA A 210 8.09 15.53 -8.02
N LEU A 211 7.22 14.52 -7.92
CA LEU A 211 6.39 14.33 -6.73
C LEU A 211 7.23 14.13 -5.46
N ALA A 212 8.26 13.29 -5.53
CA ALA A 212 9.16 13.06 -4.39
C ALA A 212 9.84 14.37 -3.92
N MET A 213 10.29 15.20 -4.86
CA MET A 213 10.85 16.53 -4.55
C MET A 213 9.81 17.45 -3.91
N GLU A 214 8.60 17.49 -4.44
CA GLU A 214 7.51 18.33 -3.93
C GLU A 214 7.04 17.89 -2.54
N MET A 215 7.03 16.58 -2.23
CA MET A 215 6.72 16.06 -0.90
C MET A 215 7.72 16.56 0.16
N LEU A 216 9.00 16.75 -0.22
CA LEU A 216 10.01 17.30 0.69
C LEU A 216 9.96 18.82 0.76
N ARG A 217 9.68 19.49 -0.36
CA ARG A 217 9.65 20.95 -0.44
C ARG A 217 8.45 21.53 0.29
N ASP A 218 7.28 21.01 -0.01
CA ASP A 218 6.02 21.45 0.60
C ASP A 218 4.96 20.34 0.63
N PRO A 219 4.97 19.50 1.68
CA PRO A 219 3.99 18.41 1.82
C PRO A 219 2.55 18.91 2.02
N SER A 220 2.33 20.14 2.49
CA SER A 220 1.00 20.69 2.78
C SER A 220 0.11 20.91 1.54
N GLN A 221 0.71 20.87 0.37
CA GLN A 221 -0.02 20.99 -0.89
C GLN A 221 -0.80 19.71 -1.28
N PHE A 222 -0.56 18.58 -0.60
CA PHE A 222 -1.18 17.30 -0.92
C PHE A 222 -2.31 16.95 0.07
N GLU A 223 -3.39 16.38 -0.48
CA GLU A 223 -4.47 15.78 0.29
C GLU A 223 -4.65 14.31 -0.10
N VAL A 224 -4.69 14.01 -1.40
CA VAL A 224 -4.75 12.66 -1.95
C VAL A 224 -3.69 12.49 -3.03
N ILE A 225 -2.90 11.44 -2.93
CA ILE A 225 -1.96 10.99 -3.95
C ILE A 225 -2.41 9.61 -4.42
N VAL A 226 -2.38 9.34 -5.73
CA VAL A 226 -2.65 8.01 -6.29
C VAL A 226 -1.58 7.63 -7.29
N THR A 227 -1.10 6.38 -7.24
CA THR A 227 -0.01 5.92 -8.08
C THR A 227 0.03 4.38 -8.21
N CYS A 228 0.91 3.89 -9.09
CA CYS A 228 1.14 2.46 -9.29
C CYS A 228 1.75 1.78 -8.06
N ASN A 229 1.84 0.46 -8.11
CA ASN A 229 2.29 -0.39 -7.01
C ASN A 229 3.69 0.01 -6.50
N MET A 230 4.70 -0.02 -7.36
CA MET A 230 6.08 0.26 -6.97
C MET A 230 6.30 1.68 -6.45
N PHE A 231 5.75 2.68 -7.14
CA PHE A 231 5.92 4.07 -6.71
C PHE A 231 5.13 4.37 -5.44
N GLY A 232 3.97 3.74 -5.27
CA GLY A 232 3.19 3.85 -4.04
C GLY A 232 3.94 3.29 -2.83
N ASP A 233 4.71 2.22 -3.01
CA ASP A 233 5.58 1.67 -1.97
C ASP A 233 6.66 2.68 -1.56
N ILE A 234 7.44 3.13 -2.52
CA ILE A 234 8.57 4.06 -2.29
C ILE A 234 8.09 5.39 -1.69
N LEU A 235 7.04 5.98 -2.26
CA LEU A 235 6.52 7.28 -1.80
C LEU A 235 5.85 7.20 -0.44
N SER A 236 5.21 6.06 -0.09
CA SER A 236 4.63 5.90 1.24
C SER A 236 5.69 5.78 2.33
N ASP A 237 6.84 5.18 2.04
CA ASP A 237 7.96 5.10 2.97
C ASP A 237 8.64 6.47 3.15
N LEU A 238 8.75 7.25 2.07
CA LEU A 238 9.14 8.64 2.16
C LEU A 238 8.17 9.46 3.02
N GLY A 239 6.87 9.31 2.79
CA GLY A 239 5.82 9.94 3.60
C GLY A 239 5.87 9.51 5.06
N ALA A 240 6.09 8.24 5.32
CA ALA A 240 6.27 7.71 6.68
C ALA A 240 7.43 8.39 7.40
N GLN A 241 8.55 8.55 6.72
CA GLN A 241 9.73 9.22 7.30
C GLN A 241 9.44 10.69 7.63
N LEU A 242 8.65 11.38 6.80
CA LEU A 242 8.21 12.76 7.09
C LEU A 242 7.31 12.84 8.33
N ALA A 243 6.54 11.80 8.62
CA ALA A 243 5.63 11.72 9.76
C ALA A 243 6.27 11.15 11.05
N GLY A 244 7.56 10.82 11.02
CA GLY A 244 8.29 10.31 12.19
C GLY A 244 8.66 8.82 12.12
N GLY A 245 8.50 8.19 10.97
CA GLY A 245 8.94 6.83 10.70
C GLY A 245 7.80 5.81 10.52
N LEU A 246 8.18 4.61 10.05
CA LEU A 246 7.25 3.53 9.71
C LEU A 246 6.34 3.08 10.87
N GLY A 247 6.80 3.20 12.11
CA GLY A 247 6.02 2.82 13.29
C GLY A 247 4.82 3.73 13.58
N LEU A 248 4.71 4.89 12.91
CA LEU A 248 3.63 5.85 13.11
C LEU A 248 2.68 5.94 11.90
N THR A 249 2.93 5.16 10.86
CA THR A 249 2.15 5.21 9.61
C THR A 249 1.45 3.87 9.37
N PRO A 250 0.14 3.78 9.64
CA PRO A 250 -0.62 2.59 9.39
C PRO A 250 -0.79 2.33 7.90
N SER A 251 -1.09 1.07 7.52
CA SER A 251 -1.49 0.74 6.16
C SER A 251 -2.69 -0.19 6.16
N ALA A 252 -3.54 -0.07 5.15
CA ALA A 252 -4.64 -0.97 4.93
C ALA A 252 -4.62 -1.48 3.48
N ASN A 253 -4.88 -2.78 3.31
CA ASN A 253 -5.15 -3.39 2.01
C ASN A 253 -6.65 -3.66 1.95
N ILE A 254 -7.33 -3.13 0.93
CA ILE A 254 -8.79 -3.09 0.90
C ILE A 254 -9.29 -3.54 -0.46
N HIS A 255 -10.40 -4.29 -0.47
CA HIS A 255 -11.26 -4.46 -1.64
C HIS A 255 -12.58 -3.71 -1.40
N PRO A 256 -12.71 -2.45 -1.86
CA PRO A 256 -13.93 -1.68 -1.66
C PRO A 256 -15.17 -2.41 -2.18
N GLY A 257 -16.21 -2.51 -1.34
CA GLY A 257 -17.47 -3.18 -1.69
C GLY A 257 -17.50 -4.69 -1.52
N LYS A 258 -16.41 -5.28 -0.97
CA LYS A 258 -16.42 -6.63 -0.41
C LYS A 258 -16.11 -6.51 1.06
N THR A 259 -17.08 -6.79 1.88
CA THR A 259 -16.94 -6.99 3.32
C THR A 259 -16.61 -8.43 3.56
#